data_dfb7bbff829cce814d063870298f3344
#
_entry.id   dfb7bbff829cce814d063870298f3344
#
_cell.length_a   1.000
_cell.length_b   1.000
_cell.length_c   1.000
_cell.angle_alpha   90.00
_cell.angle_beta   90.00
_cell.angle_gamma   90.00
#
_symmetry.space_group_name_H-M   'P 1'
#
loop_
_entity.id
_entity.type
_entity.pdbx_description
1 polymer ?
#
loop_
_entity_poly.entity_id
_entity_poly.type
_entity_poly.pdbx_seq_one_letter_code
_entity_poly.pdbx_strand_id
1 'polypeptide(L)'
;MRAAWTPPDAVEVGSGADYPFGLALAPTGRRLVYPAAQGGRVSLWLQDLSTGETRALPATDGAAAPFWSPDEARVGFLSGGRLRAIHLASGSVTDLAEVTSGRGGTWNSAGDLIFAPDGTSGLMRRSADGTVAALTTVDREAGEQGHSWPAFLPDGRHVAYLVMARERARAGIWLTSLDNPAMRTRLADSDAQPVIAGQTLLILNDTALMAQPLDPTTWLPAGRSMLAGVPTGRAALGQVFATAASDVLIYRAPGSNLRELRWVSPTGETLGRAGEPAASWDLRIAPDGRRVAVTQLDPQFRTLDVWIRDGTQPVPTRLSLDTDIDESAVWSPDGLRVAWVGKRRHIQIRGAGAVLPEQTSATFDPPIQLWDWSRDGRYLLIGRRNPQTRDDLWVVPPTGAEPNAYAAGSFNQTHGAFSPNGQWVAYASDESGQSEIYIDTFPEPGKRIRVTTAGGTEPRWRRDGNALYFRRGSEVHLVLLSRTQPQIEIAAIDRLFDGGAAIRSFDVTPDGSRFLLNLPAPSAAPRSATIVVHWNR
;
A
#
# COMPACT_ATOMS: atom_id res chain seq x y z
N MET A 1 9.40 -25.92 -20.63
CA MET A 1 9.50 -26.65 -19.32
C MET A 1 8.81 -25.78 -18.25
N ARG A 2 8.10 -26.38 -17.31
CA ARG A 2 7.47 -25.67 -16.18
C ARG A 2 8.06 -26.21 -14.87
N ALA A 3 8.43 -25.32 -13.96
CA ALA A 3 8.94 -25.64 -12.62
C ALA A 3 8.30 -24.72 -11.58
N ALA A 4 8.21 -25.19 -10.34
CA ALA A 4 7.82 -24.35 -9.22
C ALA A 4 9.06 -23.66 -8.66
N TRP A 5 8.95 -22.35 -8.41
CA TRP A 5 9.93 -21.59 -7.66
C TRP A 5 9.38 -21.29 -6.27
N THR A 6 10.14 -21.59 -5.25
CA THR A 6 9.79 -21.32 -3.85
C THR A 6 10.88 -20.45 -3.23
N PRO A 7 10.53 -19.34 -2.57
CA PRO A 7 11.51 -18.57 -1.80
C PRO A 7 12.06 -19.41 -0.63
N PRO A 8 13.23 -19.07 -0.08
CA PRO A 8 13.77 -19.73 1.12
C PRO A 8 12.78 -19.72 2.29
N ASP A 9 12.79 -20.75 3.14
CA ASP A 9 11.81 -20.96 4.23
C ASP A 9 11.72 -19.80 5.25
N ALA A 10 12.82 -19.07 5.46
CA ALA A 10 12.89 -17.94 6.40
C ALA A 10 12.46 -16.60 5.78
N VAL A 11 11.99 -16.58 4.51
CA VAL A 11 11.75 -15.37 3.74
C VAL A 11 10.28 -15.32 3.30
N GLU A 12 9.59 -14.30 3.70
CA GLU A 12 8.20 -14.05 3.28
C GLU A 12 8.16 -13.13 2.07
N VAL A 13 7.93 -13.69 0.89
CA VAL A 13 7.60 -12.90 -0.30
C VAL A 13 6.15 -12.48 -0.20
N GLY A 14 5.92 -11.20 -0.08
CA GLY A 14 4.60 -10.63 0.16
C GLY A 14 3.53 -11.13 -0.82
N SER A 15 2.35 -11.36 -0.31
CA SER A 15 1.16 -11.80 -1.06
C SER A 15 -0.04 -10.87 -0.90
N GLY A 16 0.08 -9.79 -0.13
CA GLY A 16 -0.97 -8.85 0.19
C GLY A 16 -0.67 -7.42 -0.26
N ALA A 17 -1.64 -6.55 -0.24
CA ALA A 17 -1.52 -5.14 -0.65
C ALA A 17 -0.54 -4.31 0.21
N ASP A 18 -0.01 -4.87 1.29
CA ASP A 18 0.83 -4.18 2.28
C ASP A 18 2.32 -4.37 2.08
N TYR A 19 2.71 -5.38 1.30
CA TYR A 19 4.12 -5.58 1.02
C TYR A 19 4.45 -4.95 -0.32
N PRO A 20 5.59 -4.27 -0.41
CA PRO A 20 6.10 -3.80 -1.68
C PRO A 20 6.31 -5.01 -2.59
N PHE A 21 5.54 -5.06 -3.68
CA PHE A 21 5.62 -6.13 -4.66
C PHE A 21 6.61 -5.79 -5.75
N GLY A 22 6.93 -6.78 -6.51
CA GLY A 22 7.65 -6.71 -7.75
C GLY A 22 8.62 -7.87 -7.88
N LEU A 23 8.38 -8.71 -8.86
CA LEU A 23 9.37 -9.64 -9.36
C LEU A 23 10.08 -8.95 -10.51
N ALA A 24 11.40 -8.89 -10.49
CA ALA A 24 12.19 -8.36 -11.59
C ALA A 24 13.19 -9.43 -12.05
N LEU A 25 12.93 -10.00 -13.20
CA LEU A 25 13.84 -10.93 -13.87
C LEU A 25 14.89 -10.13 -14.63
N ALA A 26 16.15 -10.52 -14.47
CA ALA A 26 17.26 -9.90 -15.18
C ALA A 26 17.13 -10.10 -16.70
N PRO A 27 17.65 -9.20 -17.55
CA PRO A 27 17.58 -9.30 -18.99
C PRO A 27 18.02 -10.65 -19.58
N THR A 28 19.02 -11.30 -18.96
CA THR A 28 19.47 -12.64 -19.36
C THR A 28 18.56 -13.79 -18.91
N GLY A 29 17.55 -13.51 -18.06
CA GLY A 29 16.67 -14.54 -17.50
C GLY A 29 17.30 -15.41 -16.40
N ARG A 30 18.52 -15.10 -15.93
CA ARG A 30 19.27 -15.94 -14.99
C ARG A 30 19.15 -15.51 -13.53
N ARG A 31 18.85 -14.25 -13.28
CA ARG A 31 18.76 -13.69 -11.92
C ARG A 31 17.40 -13.07 -11.67
N LEU A 32 16.88 -13.30 -10.48
CA LEU A 32 15.60 -12.75 -10.03
C LEU A 32 15.84 -11.85 -8.82
N VAL A 33 15.27 -10.64 -8.83
CA VAL A 33 15.21 -9.76 -7.66
C VAL A 33 13.77 -9.60 -7.23
N TYR A 34 13.54 -9.66 -5.93
CA TYR A 34 12.22 -9.52 -5.33
C TYR A 34 12.31 -8.92 -3.92
N PRO A 35 11.33 -8.11 -3.49
CA PRO A 35 11.22 -7.69 -2.10
C PRO A 35 10.68 -8.84 -1.25
N ALA A 36 11.28 -9.03 -0.08
CA ALA A 36 10.81 -10.02 0.87
C ALA A 36 11.12 -9.62 2.30
N ALA A 37 10.29 -10.09 3.23
CA ALA A 37 10.46 -9.84 4.65
C ALA A 37 11.23 -10.98 5.32
N GLN A 38 12.16 -10.61 6.20
CA GLN A 38 12.83 -11.49 7.13
C GLN A 38 12.85 -10.81 8.50
N GLY A 39 12.33 -11.47 9.53
CA GLY A 39 12.24 -10.86 10.86
C GLY A 39 11.47 -9.55 10.90
N GLY A 40 10.45 -9.39 10.07
CA GLY A 40 9.63 -8.18 9.98
C GLY A 40 10.24 -7.01 9.19
N ARG A 41 11.47 -7.14 8.69
CA ARG A 41 12.12 -6.12 7.83
C ARG A 41 12.03 -6.55 6.37
N VAL A 42 11.50 -5.66 5.52
CA VAL A 42 11.46 -5.85 4.08
C VAL A 42 12.75 -5.34 3.46
N SER A 43 13.38 -6.17 2.61
CA SER A 43 14.54 -5.80 1.80
C SER A 43 14.47 -6.47 0.42
N LEU A 44 15.32 -6.07 -0.52
CA LEU A 44 15.47 -6.79 -1.78
C LEU A 44 16.31 -8.06 -1.57
N TRP A 45 15.89 -9.11 -2.23
CA TRP A 45 16.58 -10.39 -2.31
C TRP A 45 16.95 -10.67 -3.75
N LEU A 46 18.19 -11.10 -3.95
CA LEU A 46 18.73 -11.52 -5.24
C LEU A 46 18.88 -13.03 -5.22
N GLN A 47 18.33 -13.69 -6.25
CA GLN A 47 18.49 -15.12 -6.46
C GLN A 47 19.07 -15.40 -7.83
N ASP A 48 20.09 -16.26 -7.88
CA ASP A 48 20.56 -16.88 -9.11
C ASP A 48 19.72 -18.12 -9.40
N LEU A 49 19.01 -18.13 -10.52
CA LEU A 49 18.09 -19.21 -10.89
C LEU A 49 18.83 -20.47 -11.37
N SER A 50 20.13 -20.36 -11.73
CA SER A 50 20.92 -21.49 -12.19
C SER A 50 21.58 -22.26 -11.05
N THR A 51 21.98 -21.58 -9.98
CA THR A 51 22.63 -22.17 -8.81
C THR A 51 21.66 -22.35 -7.63
N GLY A 52 20.57 -21.59 -7.61
CA GLY A 52 19.65 -21.51 -6.47
C GLY A 52 20.15 -20.61 -5.34
N GLU A 53 21.34 -20.03 -5.45
CA GLU A 53 21.89 -19.14 -4.43
C GLU A 53 21.00 -17.91 -4.23
N THR A 54 20.72 -17.58 -2.98
CA THR A 54 19.87 -16.47 -2.60
C THR A 54 20.53 -15.63 -1.52
N ARG A 55 20.49 -14.30 -1.67
CA ARG A 55 21.03 -13.36 -0.66
C ARG A 55 20.21 -12.09 -0.56
N ALA A 56 20.15 -11.52 0.63
CA ALA A 56 19.61 -10.17 0.82
C ALA A 56 20.56 -9.12 0.22
N LEU A 57 20.01 -8.07 -0.37
CA LEU A 57 20.77 -6.92 -0.85
C LEU A 57 20.88 -5.88 0.28
N PRO A 58 22.09 -5.41 0.64
CA PRO A 58 22.30 -4.48 1.72
C PRO A 58 21.67 -3.10 1.40
N ALA A 59 21.33 -2.34 2.45
CA ALA A 59 20.79 -0.97 2.33
C ALA A 59 19.55 -0.82 1.43
N THR A 60 18.72 -1.88 1.35
CA THR A 60 17.49 -1.90 0.57
C THR A 60 16.23 -2.00 1.46
N ASP A 61 16.31 -1.51 2.69
CA ASP A 61 15.19 -1.54 3.64
C ASP A 61 13.96 -0.81 3.08
N GLY A 62 12.80 -1.45 3.21
CA GLY A 62 11.53 -0.94 2.69
C GLY A 62 11.44 -0.84 1.16
N ALA A 63 12.32 -1.53 0.44
CA ALA A 63 12.38 -1.46 -1.02
C ALA A 63 11.18 -2.11 -1.70
N ALA A 64 10.73 -1.49 -2.79
CA ALA A 64 9.58 -1.89 -3.61
C ALA A 64 9.88 -1.74 -5.10
N ALA A 65 9.08 -2.42 -5.95
CA ALA A 65 9.06 -2.27 -7.40
C ALA A 65 10.48 -2.31 -8.01
N PRO A 66 11.27 -3.37 -7.79
CA PRO A 66 12.60 -3.48 -8.37
C PRO A 66 12.56 -3.56 -9.90
N PHE A 67 13.60 -3.04 -10.56
CA PHE A 67 13.83 -3.18 -11.98
C PHE A 67 15.33 -3.16 -12.30
N TRP A 68 15.73 -3.86 -13.35
CA TRP A 68 17.13 -4.03 -13.70
C TRP A 68 17.65 -2.92 -14.61
N SER A 69 18.94 -2.60 -14.46
CA SER A 69 19.68 -1.94 -15.55
C SER A 69 19.97 -2.96 -16.66
N PRO A 70 20.06 -2.54 -17.93
CA PRO A 70 20.28 -3.44 -19.06
C PRO A 70 21.59 -4.25 -19.00
N ASP A 71 22.62 -3.70 -18.35
CA ASP A 71 23.93 -4.33 -18.10
C ASP A 71 23.92 -5.29 -16.91
N GLU A 72 22.79 -5.41 -16.21
CA GLU A 72 22.60 -6.18 -15.00
C GLU A 72 23.56 -5.82 -13.84
N ALA A 73 24.23 -4.68 -13.91
CA ALA A 73 25.12 -4.22 -12.85
C ALA A 73 24.37 -3.56 -11.69
N ARG A 74 23.16 -3.04 -11.95
CA ARG A 74 22.38 -2.30 -10.97
C ARG A 74 20.93 -2.78 -10.93
N VAL A 75 20.32 -2.55 -9.76
CA VAL A 75 18.86 -2.73 -9.56
C VAL A 75 18.30 -1.40 -9.05
N GLY A 76 17.37 -0.83 -9.81
CA GLY A 76 16.56 0.31 -9.39
C GLY A 76 15.44 -0.15 -8.47
N PHE A 77 15.03 0.67 -7.50
CA PHE A 77 13.94 0.39 -6.57
C PHE A 77 13.39 1.65 -5.91
N LEU A 78 12.22 1.53 -5.34
CA LEU A 78 11.56 2.59 -4.57
C LEU A 78 11.74 2.32 -3.07
N SER A 79 12.16 3.31 -2.30
CA SER A 79 12.26 3.20 -0.83
C SER A 79 12.32 4.58 -0.19
N GLY A 80 11.58 4.79 0.91
CA GLY A 80 11.66 6.01 1.71
C GLY A 80 11.35 7.30 0.95
N GLY A 81 10.40 7.27 0.01
CA GLY A 81 10.06 8.44 -0.81
C GLY A 81 11.09 8.78 -1.90
N ARG A 82 11.96 7.82 -2.25
CA ARG A 82 13.00 8.00 -3.25
C ARG A 82 13.05 6.85 -4.24
N LEU A 83 13.42 7.18 -5.46
CA LEU A 83 13.90 6.25 -6.45
C LEU A 83 15.40 6.08 -6.25
N ARG A 84 15.84 4.85 -6.05
CA ARG A 84 17.21 4.47 -5.72
C ARG A 84 17.74 3.40 -6.66
N ALA A 85 19.06 3.27 -6.71
CA ALA A 85 19.69 2.14 -7.37
C ALA A 85 20.82 1.55 -6.50
N ILE A 86 20.85 0.23 -6.38
CA ILE A 86 21.97 -0.50 -5.78
C ILE A 86 22.90 -1.04 -6.87
N HIS A 87 24.19 -0.84 -6.73
CA HIS A 87 25.22 -1.48 -7.57
C HIS A 87 25.56 -2.84 -6.96
N LEU A 88 25.34 -3.93 -7.71
CA LEU A 88 25.37 -5.29 -7.15
C LEU A 88 26.75 -5.77 -6.72
N ALA A 89 27.81 -5.29 -7.36
CA ALA A 89 29.18 -5.67 -7.02
C ALA A 89 29.72 -4.95 -5.78
N SER A 90 29.42 -3.66 -5.61
CA SER A 90 29.90 -2.87 -4.46
C SER A 90 28.90 -2.81 -3.30
N GLY A 91 27.61 -3.09 -3.54
CA GLY A 91 26.54 -2.89 -2.56
C GLY A 91 26.19 -1.41 -2.31
N SER A 92 26.80 -0.47 -3.04
CA SER A 92 26.54 0.96 -2.87
C SER A 92 25.16 1.34 -3.42
N VAL A 93 24.42 2.17 -2.67
CA VAL A 93 23.12 2.69 -3.04
C VAL A 93 23.22 4.18 -3.38
N THR A 94 22.60 4.57 -4.48
CA THR A 94 22.56 5.96 -4.97
C THR A 94 21.13 6.41 -5.08
N ASP A 95 20.81 7.62 -4.60
CA ASP A 95 19.54 8.29 -4.81
C ASP A 95 19.48 8.84 -6.24
N LEU A 96 18.41 8.56 -6.97
CA LEU A 96 18.24 8.96 -8.37
C LEU A 96 17.22 10.08 -8.55
N ALA A 97 16.09 10.02 -7.82
CA ALA A 97 15.04 11.02 -7.86
C ALA A 97 14.16 10.97 -6.59
N GLU A 98 13.45 12.03 -6.32
CA GLU A 98 12.37 12.04 -5.32
C GLU A 98 11.09 11.50 -5.93
N VAL A 99 10.33 10.71 -5.14
CA VAL A 99 9.03 10.16 -5.51
C VAL A 99 8.10 10.20 -4.32
N THR A 100 6.82 10.46 -4.53
CA THR A 100 5.85 10.54 -3.43
C THR A 100 5.24 9.18 -3.13
N SER A 101 4.81 8.47 -4.18
CA SER A 101 4.26 7.11 -4.12
C SER A 101 4.52 6.42 -5.46
N GLY A 102 5.79 6.23 -5.78
CA GLY A 102 6.27 5.79 -7.09
C GLY A 102 5.61 4.49 -7.55
N ARG A 103 5.43 4.38 -8.87
CA ARG A 103 4.77 3.28 -9.56
C ARG A 103 5.66 2.70 -10.66
N GLY A 104 6.77 2.10 -10.26
CA GLY A 104 7.70 1.45 -11.15
C GLY A 104 8.70 2.38 -11.86
N GLY A 105 9.67 1.75 -12.51
CA GLY A 105 10.70 2.37 -13.33
C GLY A 105 11.26 1.40 -14.34
N THR A 106 11.96 1.92 -15.34
CA THR A 106 12.63 1.15 -16.37
C THR A 106 13.87 1.88 -16.86
N TRP A 107 14.85 1.14 -17.36
CA TRP A 107 16.16 1.66 -17.76
C TRP A 107 16.52 1.23 -19.17
N ASN A 108 17.10 2.13 -19.97
CA ASN A 108 17.66 1.77 -21.27
C ASN A 108 19.20 1.71 -21.23
N SER A 109 19.79 1.20 -22.30
CA SER A 109 21.25 1.08 -22.45
C SER A 109 21.98 2.41 -22.62
N ALA A 110 21.27 3.48 -22.97
CA ALA A 110 21.82 4.84 -23.06
C ALA A 110 21.92 5.54 -21.69
N GLY A 111 21.38 4.90 -20.63
CA GLY A 111 21.39 5.45 -19.27
C GLY A 111 20.16 6.31 -18.94
N ASP A 112 19.18 6.40 -19.82
CA ASP A 112 17.90 7.03 -19.50
C ASP A 112 17.07 6.13 -18.59
N LEU A 113 16.44 6.75 -17.62
CA LEU A 113 15.55 6.11 -16.68
C LEU A 113 14.18 6.76 -16.76
N ILE A 114 13.13 5.97 -16.99
CA ILE A 114 11.76 6.41 -16.96
C ILE A 114 11.09 5.88 -15.71
N PHE A 115 10.37 6.74 -15.00
CA PHE A 115 9.70 6.35 -13.75
C PHE A 115 8.38 7.10 -13.56
N ALA A 116 7.49 6.51 -12.79
CA ALA A 116 6.28 7.16 -12.32
C ALA A 116 6.51 7.70 -10.90
N PRO A 117 6.48 9.02 -10.69
CA PRO A 117 6.78 9.62 -9.37
C PRO A 117 5.66 9.35 -8.35
N ASP A 118 4.45 9.15 -8.84
CA ASP A 118 3.25 8.84 -8.07
C ASP A 118 2.18 8.15 -8.94
N GLY A 119 0.97 7.96 -8.41
CA GLY A 119 -0.15 7.34 -9.12
C GLY A 119 -1.03 8.33 -9.87
N THR A 120 -0.75 9.63 -9.82
CA THR A 120 -1.62 10.69 -10.35
C THR A 120 -0.94 11.60 -11.36
N SER A 121 0.37 11.53 -11.50
CA SER A 121 1.17 12.31 -12.43
C SER A 121 1.46 11.54 -13.73
N GLY A 122 2.04 12.24 -14.70
CA GLY A 122 2.66 11.63 -15.88
C GLY A 122 4.01 10.99 -15.53
N LEU A 123 4.59 10.29 -16.50
CA LEU A 123 5.92 9.70 -16.37
C LEU A 123 6.99 10.80 -16.41
N MET A 124 8.07 10.56 -15.67
CA MET A 124 9.28 11.38 -15.67
C MET A 124 10.42 10.65 -16.37
N ARG A 125 11.29 11.39 -17.06
CA ARG A 125 12.56 10.92 -17.59
C ARG A 125 13.71 11.54 -16.80
N ARG A 126 14.61 10.71 -16.33
CA ARG A 126 15.93 11.09 -15.86
C ARG A 126 16.96 10.70 -16.91
N SER A 127 17.55 11.67 -17.57
CA SER A 127 18.59 11.44 -18.59
C SER A 127 19.90 10.95 -17.96
N ALA A 128 20.80 10.42 -18.77
CA ALA A 128 22.10 9.90 -18.32
C ALA A 128 22.95 10.97 -17.57
N ASP A 129 22.80 12.24 -17.91
CA ASP A 129 23.46 13.39 -17.25
C ASP A 129 22.82 13.74 -15.89
N GLY A 130 21.72 13.10 -15.50
CA GLY A 130 21.01 13.33 -14.26
C GLY A 130 19.84 14.31 -14.35
N THR A 131 19.63 14.95 -15.49
CA THR A 131 18.50 15.89 -15.68
C THR A 131 17.17 15.16 -15.61
N VAL A 132 16.24 15.67 -14.80
CA VAL A 132 14.87 15.12 -14.65
C VAL A 132 13.87 16.05 -15.31
N ALA A 133 13.04 15.49 -16.21
CA ALA A 133 11.99 16.21 -16.93
C ALA A 133 10.74 15.34 -17.09
N ALA A 134 9.58 15.98 -17.31
CA ALA A 134 8.36 15.26 -17.65
C ALA A 134 8.49 14.57 -19.03
N LEU A 135 8.09 13.31 -19.10
CA LEU A 135 8.01 12.56 -20.37
C LEU A 135 6.58 12.56 -20.90
N THR A 136 5.59 12.35 -20.06
CA THR A 136 4.19 12.29 -20.48
C THR A 136 3.32 13.22 -19.65
N THR A 137 2.22 13.69 -20.23
CA THR A 137 1.23 14.54 -19.54
C THR A 137 -0.10 13.80 -19.42
N VAL A 138 -0.70 13.84 -18.23
CA VAL A 138 -2.01 13.22 -17.94
C VAL A 138 -3.12 14.06 -18.55
N ASP A 139 -3.94 13.45 -19.39
CA ASP A 139 -5.11 14.10 -20.00
C ASP A 139 -6.32 14.00 -19.07
N ARG A 140 -6.46 15.01 -18.21
CA ARG A 140 -7.55 15.11 -17.23
C ARG A 140 -8.92 15.29 -17.88
N GLU A 141 -8.98 15.97 -19.03
CA GLU A 141 -10.22 16.17 -19.77
C GLU A 141 -10.72 14.86 -20.39
N ALA A 142 -9.79 14.02 -20.83
CA ALA A 142 -10.10 12.65 -21.25
C ALA A 142 -10.38 11.69 -20.08
N GLY A 143 -10.35 12.15 -18.82
CA GLY A 143 -10.64 11.33 -17.65
C GLY A 143 -9.49 10.45 -17.16
N GLU A 144 -8.25 10.70 -17.63
CA GLU A 144 -7.07 10.00 -17.11
C GLU A 144 -6.78 10.40 -15.67
N GLN A 145 -6.36 9.43 -14.86
CA GLN A 145 -5.99 9.63 -13.46
C GLN A 145 -4.49 9.73 -13.25
N GLY A 146 -3.69 9.04 -14.05
CA GLY A 146 -2.24 9.02 -13.96
C GLY A 146 -1.60 7.97 -14.86
N HIS A 147 -0.28 8.04 -14.97
CA HIS A 147 0.54 7.11 -15.76
C HIS A 147 1.46 6.32 -14.82
N SER A 148 1.60 5.03 -15.06
CA SER A 148 2.30 4.12 -14.15
C SER A 148 3.00 2.99 -14.90
N TRP A 149 3.92 2.31 -14.22
CA TRP A 149 4.54 1.07 -14.66
C TRP A 149 5.18 1.15 -16.05
N PRO A 150 6.13 2.08 -16.27
CA PRO A 150 6.81 2.17 -17.55
C PRO A 150 7.69 0.94 -17.80
N ALA A 151 7.78 0.52 -19.06
CA ALA A 151 8.65 -0.54 -19.53
C ALA A 151 9.25 -0.14 -20.90
N PHE A 152 10.57 -0.06 -20.99
CA PHE A 152 11.23 0.14 -22.29
C PHE A 152 10.99 -1.06 -23.20
N LEU A 153 10.79 -0.80 -24.46
CA LEU A 153 10.88 -1.79 -25.50
C LEU A 153 12.36 -2.05 -25.85
N PRO A 154 12.67 -3.17 -26.52
CA PRO A 154 14.06 -3.57 -26.81
C PRO A 154 14.90 -2.56 -27.58
N ASP A 155 14.27 -1.64 -28.32
CA ASP A 155 14.96 -0.57 -29.03
C ASP A 155 15.51 0.54 -28.10
N GLY A 156 15.11 0.51 -26.81
CA GLY A 156 15.53 1.50 -25.80
C GLY A 156 15.01 2.93 -26.07
N ARG A 157 14.07 3.11 -26.97
CA ARG A 157 13.49 4.41 -27.38
C ARG A 157 12.00 4.49 -27.12
N HIS A 158 11.28 3.39 -27.33
CA HIS A 158 9.85 3.30 -27.06
C HIS A 158 9.59 2.82 -25.62
N VAL A 159 8.52 3.33 -25.02
CA VAL A 159 8.10 3.04 -23.66
C VAL A 159 6.63 2.65 -23.66
N ALA A 160 6.34 1.42 -23.24
CA ALA A 160 4.99 0.99 -22.88
C ALA A 160 4.70 1.40 -21.45
N TYR A 161 3.47 1.82 -21.14
CA TYR A 161 3.08 2.24 -19.80
C TYR A 161 1.58 2.07 -19.58
N LEU A 162 1.17 1.98 -18.32
CA LEU A 162 -0.23 1.92 -17.95
C LEU A 162 -0.81 3.32 -17.79
N VAL A 163 -1.88 3.62 -18.53
CA VAL A 163 -2.76 4.76 -18.30
C VAL A 163 -3.88 4.32 -17.36
N MET A 164 -3.97 4.95 -16.22
CA MET A 164 -5.06 4.76 -15.26
C MET A 164 -6.17 5.78 -15.57
N ALA A 165 -7.41 5.33 -15.63
CA ALA A 165 -8.56 6.18 -15.89
C ALA A 165 -9.78 5.69 -15.09
N ARG A 166 -10.74 6.60 -14.83
CA ARG A 166 -12.02 6.26 -14.18
C ARG A 166 -12.83 5.27 -15.01
N GLU A 167 -12.94 5.56 -16.30
CA GLU A 167 -13.64 4.70 -17.22
C GLU A 167 -12.69 3.61 -17.71
N ARG A 168 -13.06 2.34 -17.52
CA ARG A 168 -12.27 1.19 -17.98
C ARG A 168 -11.94 1.26 -19.48
N ALA A 169 -12.85 1.80 -20.27
CA ALA A 169 -12.64 2.00 -21.71
C ALA A 169 -11.47 2.94 -22.06
N ARG A 170 -11.06 3.79 -21.12
CA ARG A 170 -9.95 4.75 -21.29
C ARG A 170 -8.65 4.28 -20.62
N ALA A 171 -8.74 3.42 -19.63
CA ALA A 171 -7.58 2.75 -19.06
C ALA A 171 -6.97 1.80 -20.09
N GLY A 172 -5.66 1.58 -20.04
CA GLY A 172 -5.01 0.66 -20.96
C GLY A 172 -3.50 0.78 -20.96
N ILE A 173 -2.86 -0.11 -21.71
CA ILE A 173 -1.43 -0.04 -22.00
C ILE A 173 -1.23 0.84 -23.22
N TRP A 174 -0.41 1.86 -23.07
CA TRP A 174 -0.09 2.84 -24.11
C TRP A 174 1.40 2.82 -24.43
N LEU A 175 1.73 3.23 -25.65
CA LEU A 175 3.09 3.38 -26.17
C LEU A 175 3.38 4.85 -26.42
N THR A 176 4.57 5.29 -26.06
CA THR A 176 5.16 6.56 -26.47
C THR A 176 6.64 6.36 -26.85
N SER A 177 7.31 7.40 -27.33
CA SER A 177 8.74 7.34 -27.61
C SER A 177 9.49 8.53 -26.99
N LEU A 178 10.77 8.35 -26.74
CA LEU A 178 11.64 9.44 -26.25
C LEU A 178 11.79 10.57 -27.28
N ASP A 179 11.64 10.25 -28.57
CA ASP A 179 11.81 11.21 -29.67
C ASP A 179 10.57 12.08 -29.88
N ASN A 180 9.39 11.53 -29.63
CA ASN A 180 8.12 12.26 -29.75
C ASN A 180 7.15 11.84 -28.64
N PRO A 181 7.35 12.33 -27.42
CA PRO A 181 6.54 11.96 -26.26
C PRO A 181 5.05 12.36 -26.37
N ALA A 182 4.73 13.34 -27.20
CA ALA A 182 3.36 13.81 -27.41
C ALA A 182 2.53 12.81 -28.24
N MET A 183 3.16 12.04 -29.11
CA MET A 183 2.49 10.96 -29.83
C MET A 183 2.41 9.71 -28.96
N ARG A 184 1.18 9.27 -28.73
CA ARG A 184 0.93 8.06 -27.95
C ARG A 184 -0.10 7.18 -28.66
N THR A 185 0.10 5.88 -28.61
CA THR A 185 -0.76 4.88 -29.23
C THR A 185 -1.18 3.84 -28.19
N ARG A 186 -2.44 3.47 -28.21
CA ARG A 186 -2.95 2.43 -27.31
C ARG A 186 -2.58 1.05 -27.84
N LEU A 187 -1.91 0.25 -27.00
CA LEU A 187 -1.48 -1.10 -27.34
C LEU A 187 -2.51 -2.17 -26.94
N ALA A 188 -3.13 -2.01 -25.78
CA ALA A 188 -4.04 -3.01 -25.25
C ALA A 188 -5.01 -2.46 -24.21
N ASP A 189 -6.14 -3.13 -24.07
CA ASP A 189 -7.10 -2.96 -22.99
C ASP A 189 -6.61 -3.75 -21.77
N SER A 190 -6.08 -3.05 -20.79
CA SER A 190 -5.64 -3.65 -19.52
C SER A 190 -5.64 -2.59 -18.42
N ASP A 191 -5.92 -3.00 -17.21
CA ASP A 191 -5.76 -2.19 -16.02
C ASP A 191 -4.55 -2.65 -15.17
N ALA A 192 -3.61 -3.35 -15.84
CA ALA A 192 -2.42 -3.91 -15.22
C ALA A 192 -1.15 -3.51 -15.98
N GLN A 193 -0.02 -3.51 -15.27
CA GLN A 193 1.28 -3.12 -15.81
C GLN A 193 1.65 -3.92 -17.09
N PRO A 194 2.29 -3.30 -18.08
CA PRO A 194 2.89 -4.01 -19.19
C PRO A 194 4.12 -4.81 -18.70
N VAL A 195 4.29 -6.01 -19.21
CA VAL A 195 5.53 -6.78 -19.08
C VAL A 195 6.08 -7.05 -20.48
N ILE A 196 7.27 -6.56 -20.76
CA ILE A 196 7.91 -6.70 -22.07
C ILE A 196 8.95 -7.82 -22.03
N ALA A 197 8.85 -8.75 -22.99
CA ALA A 197 9.83 -9.82 -23.18
C ALA A 197 10.20 -9.94 -24.68
N GLY A 198 11.32 -9.37 -25.06
CA GLY A 198 11.68 -9.24 -26.47
C GLY A 198 10.58 -8.50 -27.26
N GLN A 199 10.09 -9.12 -28.32
CA GLN A 199 9.01 -8.56 -29.17
C GLN A 199 7.61 -8.99 -28.70
N THR A 200 7.45 -9.29 -27.41
CA THR A 200 6.15 -9.74 -26.89
C THR A 200 5.74 -8.85 -25.71
N LEU A 201 4.52 -8.36 -25.77
CA LEU A 201 3.83 -7.70 -24.66
C LEU A 201 2.97 -8.74 -23.93
N LEU A 202 3.25 -8.95 -22.65
CA LEU A 202 2.38 -9.74 -21.78
C LEU A 202 1.32 -8.82 -21.18
N ILE A 203 0.07 -9.22 -21.34
CA ILE A 203 -1.12 -8.48 -20.93
C ILE A 203 -1.90 -9.34 -19.95
N LEU A 204 -2.21 -8.82 -18.77
CA LEU A 204 -3.16 -9.47 -17.89
C LEU A 204 -4.58 -9.13 -18.34
N ASN A 205 -5.33 -10.15 -18.75
CA ASN A 205 -6.74 -10.05 -19.09
C ASN A 205 -7.55 -10.86 -18.05
N ASP A 206 -8.30 -10.16 -17.20
CA ASP A 206 -9.02 -10.72 -16.03
C ASP A 206 -8.12 -11.61 -15.15
N THR A 207 -8.03 -12.90 -15.44
CA THR A 207 -7.22 -13.86 -14.67
C THR A 207 -6.16 -14.57 -15.50
N ALA A 208 -6.07 -14.28 -16.81
CA ALA A 208 -5.16 -14.93 -17.73
C ALA A 208 -4.06 -13.97 -18.19
N LEU A 209 -2.82 -14.46 -18.21
CA LEU A 209 -1.69 -13.74 -18.80
C LEU A 209 -1.62 -14.10 -20.28
N MET A 210 -1.86 -13.11 -21.13
CA MET A 210 -1.84 -13.23 -22.58
C MET A 210 -0.54 -12.70 -23.15
N ALA A 211 0.03 -13.38 -24.12
CA ALA A 211 1.20 -12.96 -24.87
C ALA A 211 0.75 -12.39 -26.22
N GLN A 212 0.97 -11.11 -26.42
CA GLN A 212 0.67 -10.38 -27.65
C GLN A 212 1.98 -10.07 -28.37
N PRO A 213 2.25 -10.68 -29.53
CA PRO A 213 3.39 -10.31 -30.38
C PRO A 213 3.28 -8.86 -30.82
N LEU A 214 4.43 -8.18 -30.91
CA LEU A 214 4.56 -6.82 -31.41
C LEU A 214 5.37 -6.85 -32.70
N ASP A 215 4.98 -6.02 -33.67
CA ASP A 215 5.76 -5.79 -34.87
C ASP A 215 7.08 -5.08 -34.50
N PRO A 216 8.25 -5.59 -34.93
CA PRO A 216 9.55 -5.04 -34.48
C PRO A 216 9.88 -3.65 -35.03
N THR A 217 9.14 -3.18 -36.02
CA THR A 217 9.35 -1.87 -36.66
C THR A 217 8.44 -0.80 -36.05
N THR A 218 7.17 -1.14 -35.87
CA THR A 218 6.15 -0.19 -35.38
C THR A 218 5.84 -0.32 -33.92
N TRP A 219 6.22 -1.43 -33.28
CA TRP A 219 5.89 -1.82 -31.92
C TRP A 219 4.38 -1.91 -31.63
N LEU A 220 3.58 -2.03 -32.70
CA LEU A 220 2.14 -2.24 -32.58
C LEU A 220 1.81 -3.73 -32.47
N PRO A 221 0.64 -4.08 -31.89
CA PRO A 221 0.20 -5.46 -31.80
C PRO A 221 0.14 -6.12 -33.18
N ALA A 222 0.76 -7.29 -33.32
CA ALA A 222 0.82 -8.08 -34.55
C ALA A 222 0.48 -9.55 -34.24
N GLY A 223 -0.22 -10.20 -35.20
CA GLY A 223 -0.58 -11.60 -35.03
C GLY A 223 -1.62 -11.87 -33.96
N ARG A 224 -1.74 -13.14 -33.55
CA ARG A 224 -2.71 -13.58 -32.56
C ARG A 224 -2.12 -13.53 -31.13
N SER A 225 -2.90 -13.01 -30.21
CA SER A 225 -2.61 -13.14 -28.79
C SER A 225 -2.77 -14.59 -28.33
N MET A 226 -1.84 -15.09 -27.52
CA MET A 226 -1.80 -16.48 -27.03
C MET A 226 -1.79 -16.52 -25.51
N LEU A 227 -2.30 -17.61 -24.94
CA LEU A 227 -2.27 -17.83 -23.49
C LEU A 227 -0.84 -18.14 -23.04
N ALA A 228 -0.24 -17.27 -22.22
CA ALA A 228 1.09 -17.45 -21.65
C ALA A 228 1.05 -18.12 -20.26
N GLY A 229 0.04 -17.83 -19.44
CA GLY A 229 -0.09 -18.41 -18.12
C GLY A 229 -1.44 -18.21 -17.44
N VAL A 230 -1.83 -19.15 -16.61
CA VAL A 230 -3.02 -19.12 -15.74
C VAL A 230 -2.76 -19.85 -14.42
N PRO A 231 -3.38 -19.44 -13.36
CA PRO A 231 -3.96 -18.15 -13.07
C PRO A 231 -2.87 -17.15 -12.70
N THR A 232 -3.02 -15.91 -13.11
CA THR A 232 -2.11 -14.82 -12.71
C THR A 232 -2.92 -13.77 -11.98
N GLY A 233 -2.44 -13.35 -10.81
CA GLY A 233 -3.07 -12.30 -10.03
C GLY A 233 -2.51 -10.93 -10.35
N ARG A 234 -3.29 -9.92 -9.98
CA ARG A 234 -2.80 -8.56 -9.87
C ARG A 234 -2.76 -8.12 -8.41
N ALA A 235 -1.78 -7.33 -8.07
CA ALA A 235 -1.77 -6.56 -6.84
C ALA A 235 -2.66 -5.31 -7.00
N ALA A 236 -2.91 -4.63 -5.89
CA ALA A 236 -3.44 -3.29 -5.91
C ALA A 236 -2.59 -2.40 -6.85
N LEU A 237 -3.23 -1.38 -7.44
CA LEU A 237 -2.54 -0.37 -8.24
C LEU A 237 -2.04 -0.86 -9.62
N GLY A 238 -2.60 -1.96 -10.14
CA GLY A 238 -2.32 -2.45 -11.49
C GLY A 238 -1.00 -3.23 -11.64
N GLN A 239 -0.31 -3.57 -10.56
CA GLN A 239 0.89 -4.40 -10.64
C GLN A 239 0.53 -5.87 -10.91
N VAL A 240 1.27 -6.53 -11.79
CA VAL A 240 1.10 -7.96 -12.13
C VAL A 240 2.14 -8.80 -11.38
N PHE A 241 1.73 -9.97 -10.90
CA PHE A 241 2.66 -10.96 -10.37
C PHE A 241 3.34 -11.77 -11.47
N ALA A 242 3.90 -11.07 -12.43
CA ALA A 242 4.63 -11.69 -13.51
C ALA A 242 5.84 -10.83 -13.91
N THR A 243 6.89 -11.49 -14.33
CA THR A 243 8.07 -10.88 -14.96
C THR A 243 8.58 -11.83 -16.05
N ALA A 244 9.12 -11.29 -17.11
CA ALA A 244 9.65 -12.09 -18.19
C ALA A 244 10.90 -11.44 -18.77
N ALA A 245 11.81 -12.27 -19.25
CA ALA A 245 12.98 -11.87 -20.00
C ALA A 245 13.38 -13.00 -20.95
N SER A 246 13.76 -12.66 -22.18
CA SER A 246 14.10 -13.65 -23.20
C SER A 246 13.01 -14.73 -23.34
N ASP A 247 13.32 -15.96 -23.01
CA ASP A 247 12.44 -17.12 -23.06
C ASP A 247 11.99 -17.63 -21.69
N VAL A 248 12.28 -16.88 -20.61
CA VAL A 248 11.89 -17.21 -19.24
C VAL A 248 10.73 -16.30 -18.82
N LEU A 249 9.65 -16.90 -18.35
CA LEU A 249 8.51 -16.25 -17.73
C LEU A 249 8.37 -16.78 -16.30
N ILE A 250 8.28 -15.86 -15.35
CA ILE A 250 7.95 -16.16 -13.96
C ILE A 250 6.62 -15.50 -13.65
N TYR A 251 5.67 -16.27 -13.19
CA TYR A 251 4.39 -15.73 -12.72
C TYR A 251 3.92 -16.46 -11.47
N ARG A 252 3.13 -15.77 -10.68
CA ARG A 252 2.54 -16.30 -9.46
C ARG A 252 1.02 -16.22 -9.55
N ALA A 253 0.36 -17.29 -9.13
CA ALA A 253 -1.07 -17.23 -8.85
C ALA A 253 -1.33 -16.11 -7.83
N PRO A 254 -2.47 -15.40 -7.92
CA PRO A 254 -2.82 -14.44 -6.90
C PRO A 254 -2.76 -15.16 -5.56
N GLY A 255 -1.91 -14.72 -4.66
CA GLY A 255 -2.16 -14.95 -3.26
C GLY A 255 -3.54 -14.35 -3.00
N SER A 256 -4.37 -14.98 -2.21
CA SER A 256 -5.63 -14.36 -1.86
C SER A 256 -5.29 -13.04 -1.18
N ASN A 257 -5.70 -11.91 -1.76
CA ASN A 257 -5.68 -10.61 -1.06
C ASN A 257 -6.67 -10.63 0.12
N LEU A 258 -7.21 -11.83 0.39
CA LEU A 258 -8.14 -12.03 1.46
C LEU A 258 -7.40 -11.93 2.78
N ARG A 259 -8.01 -11.21 3.65
CA ARG A 259 -7.57 -11.05 5.02
C ARG A 259 -8.67 -11.56 5.94
N GLU A 260 -8.24 -12.13 7.03
CA GLU A 260 -9.15 -12.60 8.08
C GLU A 260 -9.13 -11.59 9.22
N LEU A 261 -10.31 -11.23 9.67
CA LEU A 261 -10.48 -10.45 10.88
C LEU A 261 -10.61 -11.42 12.05
N ARG A 262 -9.55 -11.53 12.85
CA ARG A 262 -9.44 -12.50 13.94
C ARG A 262 -9.56 -11.83 15.29
N TRP A 263 -10.51 -12.29 16.09
CA TRP A 263 -10.61 -11.96 17.49
C TRP A 263 -9.58 -12.74 18.31
N VAL A 264 -8.83 -12.04 19.16
CA VAL A 264 -7.86 -12.64 20.08
C VAL A 264 -8.02 -12.09 21.48
N SER A 265 -7.65 -12.90 22.47
CA SER A 265 -7.57 -12.49 23.88
C SER A 265 -6.36 -11.57 24.14
N PRO A 266 -6.25 -10.94 25.31
CA PRO A 266 -5.05 -10.19 25.71
C PRO A 266 -3.77 -11.03 25.77
N THR A 267 -3.88 -12.35 25.78
CA THR A 267 -2.75 -13.29 25.73
C THR A 267 -2.45 -13.79 24.31
N GLY A 268 -3.18 -13.30 23.30
CA GLY A 268 -3.00 -13.70 21.89
C GLY A 268 -3.72 -14.98 21.49
N GLU A 269 -4.53 -15.57 22.38
CA GLU A 269 -5.34 -16.77 22.07
C GLU A 269 -6.47 -16.41 21.09
N THR A 270 -6.65 -17.22 20.05
CA THR A 270 -7.70 -17.02 19.05
C THR A 270 -9.08 -17.30 19.66
N LEU A 271 -9.96 -16.29 19.64
CA LEU A 271 -11.34 -16.37 20.12
C LEU A 271 -12.37 -16.63 19.01
N GLY A 272 -11.99 -16.41 17.75
CA GLY A 272 -12.86 -16.60 16.59
C GLY A 272 -12.58 -15.60 15.48
N ARG A 273 -13.49 -15.54 14.51
CA ARG A 273 -13.40 -14.63 13.34
C ARG A 273 -14.56 -13.63 13.35
N ALA A 274 -14.29 -12.44 12.81
CA ALA A 274 -15.32 -11.43 12.55
C ALA A 274 -15.83 -11.51 11.11
N GLY A 275 -16.44 -12.65 10.75
CA GLY A 275 -16.99 -12.92 9.43
C GLY A 275 -16.01 -13.59 8.47
N GLU A 276 -16.44 -13.77 7.21
CA GLU A 276 -15.66 -14.41 6.16
C GLU A 276 -14.46 -13.54 5.73
N PRO A 277 -13.36 -14.16 5.30
CA PRO A 277 -12.21 -13.43 4.76
C PRO A 277 -12.60 -12.56 3.58
N ALA A 278 -12.07 -11.33 3.56
CA ALA A 278 -12.27 -10.36 2.49
C ALA A 278 -11.00 -9.56 2.23
N ALA A 279 -10.89 -8.94 1.07
CA ALA A 279 -9.80 -8.00 0.81
C ALA A 279 -10.05 -6.71 1.61
N SER A 280 -9.57 -6.67 2.87
CA SER A 280 -9.79 -5.58 3.82
C SER A 280 -8.51 -4.81 4.12
N TRP A 281 -8.65 -3.49 4.37
CA TRP A 281 -7.54 -2.56 4.60
C TRP A 281 -7.43 -2.13 6.05
N ASP A 282 -8.45 -1.51 6.59
CA ASP A 282 -8.48 -1.03 7.97
C ASP A 282 -9.76 -1.49 8.68
N LEU A 283 -9.78 -1.31 9.97
CA LEU A 283 -10.92 -1.66 10.80
C LEU A 283 -11.02 -0.74 12.03
N ARG A 284 -12.25 -0.56 12.52
CA ARG A 284 -12.54 0.12 13.78
C ARG A 284 -13.70 -0.56 14.50
N ILE A 285 -13.47 -0.93 15.75
CA ILE A 285 -14.49 -1.47 16.64
C ILE A 285 -15.38 -0.33 17.12
N ALA A 286 -16.69 -0.52 17.07
CA ALA A 286 -17.64 0.44 17.60
C ALA A 286 -17.53 0.59 19.13
N PRO A 287 -18.03 1.70 19.71
CA PRO A 287 -18.06 1.90 21.17
C PRO A 287 -18.84 0.83 21.94
N ASP A 288 -19.68 0.04 21.28
CA ASP A 288 -20.41 -1.10 21.88
C ASP A 288 -19.55 -2.38 21.99
N GLY A 289 -18.33 -2.38 21.39
CA GLY A 289 -17.42 -3.53 21.39
C GLY A 289 -17.86 -4.72 20.53
N ARG A 290 -18.89 -4.56 19.67
CA ARG A 290 -19.51 -5.63 18.89
C ARG A 290 -19.47 -5.38 17.39
N ARG A 291 -19.93 -4.20 16.95
CA ARG A 291 -19.91 -3.81 15.54
C ARG A 291 -18.52 -3.37 15.13
N VAL A 292 -18.18 -3.62 13.87
CA VAL A 292 -16.88 -3.28 13.30
C VAL A 292 -17.10 -2.56 11.96
N ALA A 293 -16.57 -1.36 11.82
CA ALA A 293 -16.44 -0.71 10.52
C ALA A 293 -15.16 -1.22 9.85
N VAL A 294 -15.27 -1.64 8.60
CA VAL A 294 -14.16 -2.23 7.83
C VAL A 294 -14.12 -1.59 6.46
N THR A 295 -12.97 -1.10 6.05
CA THR A 295 -12.71 -0.77 4.64
C THR A 295 -12.35 -2.04 3.91
N GLN A 296 -13.10 -2.41 2.90
CA GLN A 296 -12.85 -3.60 2.09
C GLN A 296 -13.15 -3.39 0.61
N LEU A 297 -12.48 -4.15 -0.24
CA LEU A 297 -12.73 -4.15 -1.68
C LEU A 297 -14.09 -4.77 -1.97
N ASP A 298 -14.96 -4.04 -2.66
CA ASP A 298 -16.16 -4.60 -3.25
C ASP A 298 -15.77 -5.44 -4.48
N PRO A 299 -16.06 -6.74 -4.49
CA PRO A 299 -15.67 -7.61 -5.60
C PRO A 299 -16.42 -7.29 -6.91
N GLN A 300 -17.60 -6.71 -6.83
CA GLN A 300 -18.43 -6.38 -7.99
C GLN A 300 -18.00 -5.05 -8.63
N PHE A 301 -17.83 -4.02 -7.81
CA PHE A 301 -17.53 -2.68 -8.31
C PHE A 301 -16.04 -2.36 -8.30
N ARG A 302 -15.22 -3.18 -7.59
CA ARG A 302 -13.76 -3.06 -7.50
C ARG A 302 -13.32 -1.72 -6.87
N THR A 303 -14.17 -1.15 -6.04
CA THR A 303 -13.95 0.02 -5.22
C THR A 303 -13.61 -0.39 -3.79
N LEU A 304 -12.89 0.46 -3.06
CA LEU A 304 -12.78 0.33 -1.62
C LEU A 304 -14.00 0.99 -1.00
N ASP A 305 -14.72 0.23 -0.20
CA ASP A 305 -15.94 0.67 0.44
C ASP A 305 -15.93 0.42 1.94
N VAL A 306 -16.71 1.22 2.66
CA VAL A 306 -16.92 1.02 4.10
C VAL A 306 -18.09 0.09 4.34
N TRP A 307 -17.84 -0.95 5.11
CA TRP A 307 -18.80 -1.96 5.49
C TRP A 307 -18.93 -2.06 7.00
N ILE A 308 -20.13 -2.33 7.49
CA ILE A 308 -20.38 -2.64 8.90
C ILE A 308 -20.56 -4.15 9.04
N ARG A 309 -19.74 -4.76 9.88
CA ARG A 309 -19.86 -6.15 10.32
C ARG A 309 -20.45 -6.15 11.73
N ASP A 310 -21.54 -6.88 11.91
CA ASP A 310 -22.16 -7.14 13.20
C ASP A 310 -22.12 -8.64 13.43
N GLY A 311 -21.54 -9.08 14.56
CA GLY A 311 -21.42 -10.50 14.88
C GLY A 311 -22.77 -11.25 15.03
N THR A 312 -23.89 -10.52 15.02
CA THR A 312 -25.25 -11.09 15.03
C THR A 312 -25.84 -11.26 13.64
N GLN A 313 -25.22 -10.67 12.60
CA GLN A 313 -25.69 -10.72 11.23
C GLN A 313 -24.68 -11.43 10.33
N PRO A 314 -25.10 -12.44 9.55
CA PRO A 314 -24.17 -13.18 8.69
C PRO A 314 -23.69 -12.36 7.49
N VAL A 315 -24.46 -11.35 7.05
CA VAL A 315 -24.16 -10.51 5.90
C VAL A 315 -23.75 -9.12 6.36
N PRO A 316 -22.57 -8.63 5.99
CA PRO A 316 -22.17 -7.27 6.32
C PRO A 316 -23.02 -6.23 5.58
N THR A 317 -23.25 -5.08 6.20
CA THR A 317 -23.98 -3.96 5.59
C THR A 317 -23.00 -3.01 4.91
N ARG A 318 -23.15 -2.79 3.61
CA ARG A 318 -22.39 -1.76 2.89
C ARG A 318 -22.90 -0.37 3.30
N LEU A 319 -21.99 0.46 3.78
CA LEU A 319 -22.31 1.80 4.28
C LEU A 319 -22.07 2.87 3.21
N SER A 320 -20.95 2.86 2.54
CA SER A 320 -20.67 3.75 1.41
C SER A 320 -21.27 3.17 0.13
N LEU A 321 -21.85 4.02 -0.72
CA LEU A 321 -22.65 3.57 -1.87
C LEU A 321 -22.19 4.15 -3.21
N ASP A 322 -21.21 5.04 -3.20
CA ASP A 322 -20.69 5.60 -4.44
C ASP A 322 -19.71 4.65 -5.14
N THR A 323 -19.16 5.07 -6.28
CA THR A 323 -18.23 4.28 -7.11
C THR A 323 -16.78 4.71 -6.92
N ASP A 324 -16.49 5.48 -5.90
CA ASP A 324 -15.15 6.00 -5.61
C ASP A 324 -14.45 5.18 -4.50
N ILE A 325 -13.29 5.63 -4.07
CA ILE A 325 -12.54 5.03 -2.97
C ILE A 325 -13.02 5.65 -1.66
N ASP A 326 -13.52 4.81 -0.76
CA ASP A 326 -13.95 5.12 0.59
C ASP A 326 -13.09 4.37 1.61
N GLU A 327 -12.37 5.11 2.45
CA GLU A 327 -11.37 4.53 3.36
C GLU A 327 -11.32 5.26 4.71
N SER A 328 -10.57 4.71 5.67
CA SER A 328 -10.29 5.34 6.98
C SER A 328 -11.55 5.62 7.79
N ALA A 329 -12.40 4.61 8.00
CA ALA A 329 -13.64 4.74 8.73
C ALA A 329 -13.42 4.87 10.24
N VAL A 330 -14.16 5.79 10.91
CA VAL A 330 -14.19 5.95 12.36
C VAL A 330 -15.62 6.07 12.90
N TRP A 331 -15.86 5.59 14.10
CA TRP A 331 -17.16 5.66 14.77
C TRP A 331 -17.34 6.96 15.52
N SER A 332 -18.57 7.49 15.49
CA SER A 332 -18.98 8.51 16.46
C SER A 332 -18.97 7.94 17.89
N PRO A 333 -18.73 8.75 18.92
CA PRO A 333 -18.60 8.28 20.31
C PRO A 333 -19.88 7.63 20.85
N ASP A 334 -21.04 7.93 20.30
CA ASP A 334 -22.33 7.31 20.61
C ASP A 334 -22.57 5.98 19.85
N GLY A 335 -21.70 5.64 18.88
CA GLY A 335 -21.82 4.45 18.05
C GLY A 335 -22.99 4.47 17.05
N LEU A 336 -23.63 5.63 16.83
CA LEU A 336 -24.77 5.75 15.94
C LEU A 336 -24.40 6.14 14.51
N ARG A 337 -23.22 6.75 14.32
CA ARG A 337 -22.73 7.21 13.03
C ARG A 337 -21.32 6.71 12.76
N VAL A 338 -20.97 6.67 11.49
CA VAL A 338 -19.62 6.42 11.00
C VAL A 338 -19.22 7.56 10.08
N ALA A 339 -18.01 8.07 10.26
CA ALA A 339 -17.36 8.98 9.33
C ALA A 339 -16.27 8.23 8.56
N TRP A 340 -16.06 8.57 7.30
CA TRP A 340 -14.98 8.03 6.47
C TRP A 340 -14.46 9.05 5.47
N VAL A 341 -13.38 8.76 4.83
CA VAL A 341 -12.83 9.59 3.75
C VAL A 341 -13.30 9.04 2.41
N GLY A 342 -14.18 9.79 1.73
CA GLY A 342 -14.61 9.52 0.36
C GLY A 342 -13.73 10.28 -0.64
N LYS A 343 -13.42 9.64 -1.79
CA LYS A 343 -12.58 10.22 -2.86
C LYS A 343 -11.23 10.75 -2.37
N ARG A 344 -10.74 10.24 -1.23
CA ARG A 344 -9.54 10.70 -0.52
C ARG A 344 -9.53 12.18 -0.10
N ARG A 345 -10.67 12.89 -0.21
CA ARG A 345 -10.76 14.34 0.00
C ARG A 345 -11.96 14.78 0.81
N HIS A 346 -13.00 13.94 0.88
CA HIS A 346 -14.26 14.30 1.51
C HIS A 346 -14.45 13.54 2.81
N ILE A 347 -14.79 14.22 3.89
CA ILE A 347 -15.31 13.54 5.07
C ILE A 347 -16.80 13.31 4.85
N GLN A 348 -17.17 12.05 4.73
CA GLN A 348 -18.53 11.57 4.64
C GLN A 348 -19.00 11.08 6.00
N ILE A 349 -20.25 11.33 6.35
CA ILE A 349 -20.84 10.87 7.61
C ILE A 349 -22.22 10.27 7.31
N ARG A 350 -22.47 9.09 7.89
CA ARG A 350 -23.75 8.40 7.76
C ARG A 350 -24.11 7.64 9.03
N GLY A 351 -25.44 7.43 9.23
CA GLY A 351 -25.93 6.52 10.28
C GLY A 351 -25.48 5.09 10.05
N ALA A 352 -25.00 4.42 11.10
CA ALA A 352 -24.46 3.06 11.01
C ALA A 352 -25.46 1.99 10.52
N GLY A 353 -26.76 2.26 10.61
CA GLY A 353 -27.82 1.41 10.05
C GLY A 353 -28.08 1.64 8.55
N ALA A 354 -27.33 2.51 7.88
CA ALA A 354 -27.48 2.86 6.46
C ALA A 354 -28.86 3.42 6.04
N VAL A 355 -29.72 3.75 6.99
CA VAL A 355 -31.10 4.24 6.74
C VAL A 355 -31.10 5.71 6.33
N LEU A 356 -30.19 6.51 6.91
CA LEU A 356 -30.09 7.94 6.61
C LEU A 356 -29.21 8.19 5.39
N PRO A 357 -29.45 9.26 4.62
CA PRO A 357 -28.59 9.63 3.52
C PRO A 357 -27.18 9.96 4.00
N GLU A 358 -26.21 9.73 3.13
CA GLU A 358 -24.84 10.15 3.31
C GLU A 358 -24.73 11.68 3.26
N GLN A 359 -23.91 12.25 4.13
CA GLN A 359 -23.67 13.69 4.21
C GLN A 359 -22.18 13.98 4.05
N THR A 360 -21.81 14.85 3.12
CA THR A 360 -20.47 15.41 3.04
C THR A 360 -20.32 16.49 4.09
N SER A 361 -19.43 16.26 5.06
CA SER A 361 -19.12 17.21 6.13
C SER A 361 -18.10 18.26 5.68
N ALA A 362 -17.00 17.81 5.04
CA ALA A 362 -15.91 18.69 4.63
C ALA A 362 -15.19 18.16 3.40
N THR A 363 -14.55 19.06 2.67
CA THR A 363 -13.73 18.74 1.48
C THR A 363 -12.35 19.35 1.63
N PHE A 364 -11.32 18.60 1.27
CA PHE A 364 -9.92 18.95 1.46
C PHE A 364 -9.10 18.84 0.17
N ASP A 365 -8.09 19.67 0.07
CA ASP A 365 -6.99 19.56 -0.87
C ASP A 365 -5.69 19.93 -0.13
N PRO A 366 -4.70 19.07 -0.01
CA PRO A 366 -4.50 17.73 -0.60
C PRO A 366 -5.36 16.60 0.04
N PRO A 367 -5.20 15.34 -0.42
CA PRO A 367 -5.84 14.18 0.17
C PRO A 367 -5.59 14.05 1.67
N ILE A 368 -6.57 13.49 2.38
CA ILE A 368 -6.54 13.30 3.84
C ILE A 368 -6.70 11.83 4.21
N GLN A 369 -6.42 11.53 5.49
CA GLN A 369 -6.76 10.29 6.19
C GLN A 369 -7.55 10.65 7.45
N LEU A 370 -8.47 9.80 7.88
CA LEU A 370 -9.25 10.01 9.10
C LEU A 370 -8.79 9.00 10.16
N TRP A 371 -8.40 9.52 11.33
CA TRP A 371 -7.78 8.69 12.36
C TRP A 371 -8.68 8.38 13.52
N ASP A 372 -9.42 9.39 14.03
CA ASP A 372 -10.26 9.20 15.21
C ASP A 372 -11.35 10.28 15.31
N TRP A 373 -12.33 10.03 16.18
CA TRP A 373 -13.40 10.97 16.55
C TRP A 373 -13.37 11.16 18.07
N SER A 374 -13.27 12.43 18.53
CA SER A 374 -13.18 12.76 19.95
C SER A 374 -14.40 12.26 20.72
N ARG A 375 -14.21 11.89 22.00
CA ARG A 375 -15.27 11.32 22.84
C ARG A 375 -16.43 12.27 23.14
N ASP A 376 -16.18 13.57 23.10
CA ASP A 376 -17.20 14.60 23.23
C ASP A 376 -17.95 14.87 21.89
N GLY A 377 -17.55 14.22 20.82
CA GLY A 377 -18.13 14.34 19.49
C GLY A 377 -17.77 15.62 18.73
N ARG A 378 -16.90 16.47 19.29
CA ARG A 378 -16.64 17.82 18.77
C ARG A 378 -15.57 17.88 17.69
N TYR A 379 -14.66 16.89 17.63
CA TYR A 379 -13.50 16.92 16.75
C TYR A 379 -13.28 15.58 16.06
N LEU A 380 -12.90 15.66 14.78
CA LEU A 380 -12.30 14.59 14.00
C LEU A 380 -10.80 14.86 13.91
N LEU A 381 -9.99 13.82 14.07
CA LEU A 381 -8.54 13.86 13.92
C LEU A 381 -8.19 13.34 12.53
N ILE A 382 -7.56 14.17 11.72
CA ILE A 382 -7.19 13.85 10.34
C ILE A 382 -5.69 13.93 10.14
N GLY A 383 -5.18 13.10 9.23
CA GLY A 383 -3.87 13.26 8.63
C GLY A 383 -3.98 14.04 7.33
N ARG A 384 -3.16 15.06 7.14
CA ARG A 384 -3.12 15.86 5.93
C ARG A 384 -1.71 15.89 5.38
N ARG A 385 -1.55 15.51 4.12
CA ARG A 385 -0.23 15.54 3.48
C ARG A 385 0.17 16.97 3.11
N ASN A 386 1.34 17.35 3.55
CA ASN A 386 1.98 18.63 3.22
C ASN A 386 3.26 18.35 2.42
N PRO A 387 3.47 19.00 1.24
CA PRO A 387 4.67 18.79 0.43
C PRO A 387 5.99 19.11 1.15
N GLN A 388 6.00 20.05 2.10
CA GLN A 388 7.18 20.48 2.85
C GLN A 388 7.40 19.73 4.15
N THR A 389 6.31 19.44 4.88
CA THR A 389 6.35 18.86 6.24
C THR A 389 5.92 17.38 6.28
N ARG A 390 5.47 16.81 5.17
CA ARG A 390 4.99 15.42 5.01
C ARG A 390 3.57 15.23 5.56
N ASP A 391 3.34 14.20 6.41
CA ASP A 391 2.01 13.90 6.95
C ASP A 391 1.87 14.56 8.32
N ASP A 392 0.99 15.55 8.43
CA ASP A 392 0.70 16.34 9.63
C ASP A 392 -0.65 15.95 10.22
N LEU A 393 -0.80 16.09 11.55
CA LEU A 393 -2.09 15.91 12.24
C LEU A 393 -2.85 17.24 12.34
N TRP A 394 -4.12 17.17 11.96
CA TRP A 394 -5.06 18.28 12.02
C TRP A 394 -6.34 17.87 12.73
N VAL A 395 -7.04 18.83 13.30
CA VAL A 395 -8.37 18.64 13.90
C VAL A 395 -9.40 19.46 13.14
N VAL A 396 -10.58 18.87 12.95
CA VAL A 396 -11.70 19.50 12.25
C VAL A 396 -13.01 19.17 12.96
N PRO A 397 -13.93 20.14 13.14
CA PRO A 397 -15.27 19.82 13.62
C PRO A 397 -16.02 18.92 12.62
N PRO A 398 -16.85 17.96 13.08
CA PRO A 398 -17.68 17.13 12.20
C PRO A 398 -18.66 17.92 11.33
N THR A 399 -18.90 19.18 11.66
CA THR A 399 -19.74 20.11 10.89
C THR A 399 -19.04 20.68 9.66
N GLY A 400 -17.73 20.43 9.48
CA GLY A 400 -16.97 20.86 8.32
C GLY A 400 -16.42 22.28 8.38
N ALA A 401 -16.29 22.86 9.57
CA ALA A 401 -15.58 24.15 9.73
C ALA A 401 -14.07 24.01 9.42
N GLU A 402 -13.39 25.16 9.30
CA GLU A 402 -11.96 25.19 8.98
C GLU A 402 -11.12 24.30 9.92
N PRO A 403 -10.22 23.48 9.36
CA PRO A 403 -9.34 22.61 10.13
C PRO A 403 -8.23 23.42 10.80
N ASN A 404 -7.84 23.00 12.01
CA ASN A 404 -6.71 23.56 12.74
C ASN A 404 -5.57 22.56 12.78
N ALA A 405 -4.33 23.03 12.53
CA ALA A 405 -3.15 22.19 12.71
C ALA A 405 -3.01 21.82 14.19
N TYR A 406 -2.79 20.53 14.46
CA TYR A 406 -2.55 20.03 15.81
C TYR A 406 -1.07 19.68 16.02
N ALA A 407 -0.52 18.80 15.21
CA ALA A 407 0.91 18.50 15.18
C ALA A 407 1.39 18.57 13.74
N ALA A 408 2.14 19.64 13.45
CA ALA A 408 2.69 19.92 12.12
C ALA A 408 4.17 20.25 12.26
N GLY A 409 5.01 19.59 11.46
CA GLY A 409 6.46 19.76 11.53
C GLY A 409 7.19 19.00 10.44
N SER A 410 8.51 19.02 10.46
CA SER A 410 9.36 18.42 9.42
C SER A 410 9.31 16.88 9.35
N PHE A 411 8.53 16.24 10.21
CA PHE A 411 8.44 14.79 10.36
C PHE A 411 7.02 14.31 10.09
N ASN A 412 6.84 13.00 9.83
CA ASN A 412 5.52 12.41 9.71
C ASN A 412 4.85 12.30 11.08
N GLN A 413 3.58 12.73 11.18
CA GLN A 413 2.71 12.48 12.30
C GLN A 413 1.46 11.74 11.80
N THR A 414 1.26 10.53 12.27
CA THR A 414 0.21 9.63 11.75
C THR A 414 -0.50 8.87 12.87
N HIS A 415 -1.61 8.20 12.54
CA HIS A 415 -2.32 7.29 13.44
C HIS A 415 -2.73 7.92 14.77
N GLY A 416 -3.20 9.16 14.73
CA GLY A 416 -3.60 9.85 15.95
C GLY A 416 -4.83 9.23 16.63
N ALA A 417 -4.88 9.28 17.97
CA ALA A 417 -5.98 8.77 18.79
C ALA A 417 -6.22 9.70 19.98
N PHE A 418 -7.47 10.16 20.17
CA PHE A 418 -7.86 10.95 21.33
C PHE A 418 -7.93 10.10 22.59
N SER A 419 -7.44 10.63 23.69
CA SER A 419 -7.66 10.01 25.00
C SER A 419 -9.15 10.08 25.40
N PRO A 420 -9.63 9.10 26.20
CA PRO A 420 -11.04 9.08 26.61
C PRO A 420 -11.49 10.33 27.39
N ASN A 421 -10.58 10.98 28.12
CA ASN A 421 -10.87 12.22 28.85
C ASN A 421 -10.78 13.48 27.99
N GLY A 422 -10.39 13.34 26.68
CA GLY A 422 -10.27 14.45 25.74
C GLY A 422 -9.14 15.45 26.04
N GLN A 423 -8.15 15.08 26.85
CA GLN A 423 -7.05 15.99 27.23
C GLN A 423 -5.73 15.66 26.55
N TRP A 424 -5.65 14.52 25.85
CA TRP A 424 -4.44 14.03 25.22
C TRP A 424 -4.73 13.47 23.84
N VAL A 425 -3.72 13.52 22.97
CA VAL A 425 -3.69 12.77 21.71
C VAL A 425 -2.43 11.94 21.70
N ALA A 426 -2.58 10.63 21.46
CA ALA A 426 -1.47 9.74 21.15
C ALA A 426 -1.31 9.64 19.64
N TYR A 427 -0.09 9.62 19.13
CA TYR A 427 0.19 9.51 17.69
C TYR A 427 1.56 8.89 17.42
N ALA A 428 1.78 8.44 16.20
CA ALA A 428 3.08 7.97 15.73
C ALA A 428 3.83 9.10 15.02
N SER A 429 5.13 9.27 15.33
CA SER A 429 6.02 10.21 14.63
C SER A 429 7.39 9.62 14.39
N ASP A 430 8.00 9.97 13.24
CA ASP A 430 9.36 9.53 12.86
C ASP A 430 10.46 10.54 13.21
N GLU A 431 10.17 11.52 14.06
CA GLU A 431 11.11 12.58 14.46
C GLU A 431 12.39 12.06 15.14
N SER A 432 12.36 10.88 15.72
CA SER A 432 13.52 10.23 16.34
C SER A 432 14.33 9.35 15.38
N GLY A 433 14.03 9.41 14.07
CA GLY A 433 14.66 8.59 13.03
C GLY A 433 13.92 7.28 12.72
N GLN A 434 12.95 6.90 13.54
CA GLN A 434 12.02 5.79 13.32
C GLN A 434 10.64 6.14 13.90
N SER A 435 9.59 5.43 13.46
CA SER A 435 8.24 5.65 13.97
C SER A 435 8.15 5.25 15.44
N GLU A 436 7.83 6.21 16.31
CA GLU A 436 7.64 6.05 17.74
C GLU A 436 6.29 6.62 18.18
N ILE A 437 5.77 6.16 19.31
CA ILE A 437 4.55 6.70 19.89
C ILE A 437 4.90 7.92 20.75
N TYR A 438 4.15 8.98 20.54
CA TYR A 438 4.14 10.21 21.32
C TYR A 438 2.75 10.46 21.90
N ILE A 439 2.69 11.16 23.02
CA ILE A 439 1.46 11.68 23.61
C ILE A 439 1.66 13.17 23.85
N ASP A 440 0.70 14.00 23.44
CA ASP A 440 0.72 15.43 23.68
C ASP A 440 -0.62 15.95 24.18
N THR A 441 -0.63 17.14 24.80
CA THR A 441 -1.86 17.75 25.31
C THR A 441 -2.83 18.14 24.20
N PHE A 442 -4.14 18.12 24.52
CA PHE A 442 -5.20 18.56 23.65
C PHE A 442 -6.17 19.47 24.42
N PRO A 443 -6.73 20.55 23.82
CA PRO A 443 -6.65 20.92 22.39
C PRO A 443 -5.33 21.59 21.96
N GLU A 444 -4.59 22.16 22.86
CA GLU A 444 -3.31 22.83 22.59
C GLU A 444 -2.15 21.86 22.86
N PRO A 445 -1.32 21.52 21.84
CA PRO A 445 -0.11 20.73 22.05
C PRO A 445 0.93 21.53 22.84
N GLY A 446 1.74 20.88 23.67
CA GLY A 446 2.79 21.58 24.43
C GLY A 446 3.44 20.78 25.57
N LYS A 447 2.90 19.59 25.90
CA LYS A 447 3.51 18.71 26.90
C LYS A 447 3.79 17.33 26.31
N ARG A 448 4.51 17.34 25.19
CA ARG A 448 4.80 16.13 24.43
C ARG A 448 5.72 15.18 25.17
N ILE A 449 5.33 13.92 25.23
CA ILE A 449 6.05 12.83 25.85
C ILE A 449 6.29 11.75 24.81
N ARG A 450 7.55 11.33 24.63
CA ARG A 450 7.88 10.15 23.83
C ARG A 450 7.63 8.90 24.68
N VAL A 451 6.74 8.03 24.20
CA VAL A 451 6.32 6.82 24.93
C VAL A 451 7.24 5.64 24.61
N THR A 452 7.61 5.48 23.33
CA THR A 452 8.40 4.32 22.89
C THR A 452 9.79 4.74 22.40
N THR A 453 10.75 3.80 22.40
CA THR A 453 12.14 4.01 21.96
C THR A 453 12.66 2.91 21.04
N ALA A 454 11.84 1.89 20.78
CA ALA A 454 12.18 0.74 19.95
C ALA A 454 11.16 0.50 18.82
N GLY A 455 10.48 1.57 18.41
CA GLY A 455 9.44 1.56 17.41
C GLY A 455 8.02 1.46 17.98
N GLY A 456 7.05 1.97 17.23
CA GLY A 456 5.63 1.89 17.56
C GLY A 456 4.77 2.64 16.56
N THR A 457 3.58 2.11 16.31
CA THR A 457 2.56 2.71 15.43
C THR A 457 1.16 2.33 15.89
N GLU A 458 0.14 3.00 15.36
CA GLU A 458 -1.28 2.72 15.61
C GLU A 458 -1.66 2.72 17.11
N PRO A 459 -1.47 3.82 17.84
CA PRO A 459 -1.88 3.87 19.25
C PRO A 459 -3.41 3.74 19.39
N ARG A 460 -3.85 3.01 20.45
CA ARG A 460 -5.26 2.81 20.80
C ARG A 460 -5.45 2.95 22.28
N TRP A 461 -6.26 3.88 22.73
CA TRP A 461 -6.56 4.07 24.14
C TRP A 461 -7.57 3.03 24.63
N ARG A 462 -7.32 2.49 25.83
CA ARG A 462 -8.37 1.82 26.60
C ARG A 462 -9.38 2.85 27.11
N ARG A 463 -10.64 2.45 27.23
CA ARG A 463 -11.75 3.37 27.57
C ARG A 463 -11.58 4.10 28.90
N ASP A 464 -10.91 3.48 29.87
CA ASP A 464 -10.64 4.09 31.20
C ASP A 464 -9.51 5.15 31.17
N GLY A 465 -8.77 5.24 30.06
CA GLY A 465 -7.66 6.17 29.88
C GLY A 465 -6.37 5.77 30.60
N ASN A 466 -6.35 4.66 31.33
CA ASN A 466 -5.18 4.22 32.09
C ASN A 466 -4.25 3.28 31.32
N ALA A 467 -4.57 3.02 30.07
CA ALA A 467 -3.75 2.20 29.19
C ALA A 467 -3.81 2.66 27.73
N LEU A 468 -2.70 2.43 27.05
CA LEU A 468 -2.55 2.65 25.62
C LEU A 468 -1.99 1.38 24.99
N TYR A 469 -2.56 0.93 23.91
CA TYR A 469 -2.04 -0.18 23.12
C TYR A 469 -1.37 0.37 21.86
N PHE A 470 -0.37 -0.32 21.35
CA PHE A 470 0.28 0.04 20.09
C PHE A 470 0.84 -1.21 19.41
N ARG A 471 1.14 -1.07 18.12
CA ARG A 471 1.72 -2.14 17.32
C ARG A 471 3.20 -1.88 17.04
N ARG A 472 4.00 -2.96 17.10
CA ARG A 472 5.39 -3.01 16.65
C ARG A 472 5.56 -4.24 15.76
N GLY A 473 5.55 -4.05 14.44
CA GLY A 473 5.57 -5.18 13.50
C GLY A 473 4.34 -6.08 13.67
N SER A 474 4.57 -7.36 13.99
CA SER A 474 3.51 -8.34 14.30
C SER A 474 3.06 -8.34 15.76
N GLU A 475 3.75 -7.60 16.63
CA GLU A 475 3.49 -7.59 18.06
C GLU A 475 2.51 -6.49 18.47
N VAL A 476 1.65 -6.79 19.43
CA VAL A 476 0.82 -5.82 20.15
C VAL A 476 1.39 -5.61 21.54
N HIS A 477 1.56 -4.35 21.90
CA HIS A 477 2.13 -3.90 23.16
C HIS A 477 1.12 -3.10 23.98
N LEU A 478 1.31 -3.09 25.30
CA LEU A 478 0.53 -2.34 26.28
C LEU A 478 1.44 -1.33 26.98
N VAL A 479 1.00 -0.10 27.06
CA VAL A 479 1.54 0.93 27.96
C VAL A 479 0.57 1.10 29.13
N LEU A 480 1.03 0.83 30.34
CA LEU A 480 0.29 1.13 31.55
C LEU A 480 0.66 2.53 32.04
N LEU A 481 -0.36 3.32 32.35
CA LEU A 481 -0.20 4.67 32.87
C LEU A 481 -0.54 4.69 34.37
N SER A 482 0.41 5.11 35.19
CA SER A 482 0.19 5.29 36.64
C SER A 482 -0.54 6.59 36.94
N ARG A 483 -0.42 7.58 36.04
CA ARG A 483 -1.08 8.87 36.15
C ARG A 483 -1.37 9.43 34.77
N THR A 484 -2.49 10.13 34.65
CA THR A 484 -2.89 10.82 33.40
C THR A 484 -3.16 12.31 33.61
N GLN A 485 -3.09 12.80 34.85
CA GLN A 485 -3.25 14.22 35.22
C GLN A 485 -2.38 14.56 36.42
N PRO A 486 -1.79 15.76 36.49
CA PRO A 486 -1.78 16.82 35.45
C PRO A 486 -0.81 16.53 34.31
N GLN A 487 -0.10 15.42 34.36
CA GLN A 487 0.81 14.90 33.34
C GLN A 487 0.72 13.39 33.25
N ILE A 488 1.15 12.84 32.13
CA ILE A 488 1.21 11.39 31.93
C ILE A 488 2.48 10.84 32.59
N GLU A 489 2.29 9.77 33.37
CA GLU A 489 3.38 8.97 33.90
C GLU A 489 3.22 7.52 33.45
N ILE A 490 4.26 6.99 32.81
CA ILE A 490 4.29 5.61 32.28
C ILE A 490 4.77 4.71 33.43
N ALA A 491 3.94 3.72 33.76
CA ALA A 491 4.29 2.72 34.78
C ALA A 491 5.06 1.54 34.19
N ALA A 492 4.62 1.05 33.02
CA ALA A 492 5.23 -0.09 32.32
C ALA A 492 4.91 -0.08 30.84
N ILE A 493 5.75 -0.75 30.06
CA ILE A 493 5.51 -1.06 28.65
C ILE A 493 5.79 -2.55 28.46
N ASP A 494 4.76 -3.31 28.18
CA ASP A 494 4.83 -4.76 28.06
C ASP A 494 4.41 -5.24 26.68
N ARG A 495 5.06 -6.29 26.16
CA ARG A 495 4.55 -7.02 25.02
C ARG A 495 3.39 -7.90 25.49
N LEU A 496 2.22 -7.73 24.89
CA LEU A 496 1.07 -8.59 25.19
C LEU A 496 1.16 -9.92 24.44
N PHE A 497 1.25 -9.84 23.12
CA PHE A 497 1.33 -11.03 22.27
C PHE A 497 1.93 -10.70 20.92
N ASP A 498 2.32 -11.77 20.20
CA ASP A 498 2.69 -11.73 18.78
C ASP A 498 1.54 -12.28 17.94
N GLY A 499 1.09 -11.54 16.95
CA GLY A 499 0.04 -11.97 16.01
C GLY A 499 0.47 -13.09 15.06
N GLY A 500 1.77 -13.44 15.03
CA GLY A 500 2.34 -14.54 14.25
C GLY A 500 2.39 -14.31 12.76
N ALA A 501 1.86 -13.18 12.28
CA ALA A 501 1.88 -12.77 10.88
C ALA A 501 1.80 -11.23 10.80
N ALA A 502 2.08 -10.66 9.62
CA ALA A 502 1.98 -9.22 9.40
C ALA A 502 0.55 -8.72 9.68
N ILE A 503 0.39 -8.04 10.80
CA ILE A 503 -0.85 -7.35 11.16
C ILE A 503 -0.94 -6.11 10.27
N ARG A 504 -2.00 -5.99 9.47
CA ARG A 504 -2.25 -4.79 8.65
C ARG A 504 -2.78 -3.64 9.49
N SER A 505 -3.80 -3.92 10.27
CA SER A 505 -4.41 -3.02 11.21
C SER A 505 -4.96 -3.80 12.40
N PHE A 506 -5.12 -3.14 13.52
CA PHE A 506 -5.75 -3.74 14.69
C PHE A 506 -6.62 -2.72 15.42
N ASP A 507 -7.52 -3.23 16.23
CA ASP A 507 -8.24 -2.42 17.20
C ASP A 507 -8.52 -3.24 18.46
N VAL A 508 -8.94 -2.58 19.52
CA VAL A 508 -9.20 -3.18 20.83
C VAL A 508 -10.60 -2.81 21.31
N THR A 509 -11.30 -3.76 21.94
CA THR A 509 -12.58 -3.46 22.56
C THR A 509 -12.42 -2.39 23.64
N PRO A 510 -13.45 -1.56 23.90
CA PRO A 510 -13.36 -0.45 24.83
C PRO A 510 -12.87 -0.84 26.23
N ASP A 511 -13.19 -2.05 26.69
CA ASP A 511 -12.77 -2.63 27.98
C ASP A 511 -11.38 -3.28 27.96
N GLY A 512 -10.74 -3.40 26.79
CA GLY A 512 -9.45 -4.05 26.63
C GLY A 512 -9.49 -5.58 26.68
N SER A 513 -10.67 -6.19 26.69
CA SER A 513 -10.83 -7.63 26.89
C SER A 513 -10.55 -8.47 25.62
N ARG A 514 -10.64 -7.86 24.43
CA ARG A 514 -10.43 -8.53 23.13
C ARG A 514 -9.79 -7.58 22.14
N PHE A 515 -9.00 -8.15 21.25
CA PHE A 515 -8.39 -7.47 20.13
C PHE A 515 -8.93 -8.02 18.82
N LEU A 516 -9.07 -7.18 17.81
CA LEU A 516 -9.38 -7.59 16.45
C LEU A 516 -8.18 -7.30 15.56
N LEU A 517 -7.65 -8.35 14.97
CA LEU A 517 -6.47 -8.28 14.09
C LEU A 517 -6.88 -8.49 12.64
N ASN A 518 -6.37 -7.65 11.76
CA ASN A 518 -6.48 -7.81 10.31
C ASN A 518 -5.24 -8.56 9.81
N LEU A 519 -5.37 -9.87 9.63
CA LEU A 519 -4.28 -10.79 9.29
C LEU A 519 -4.42 -11.32 7.86
N PRO A 520 -3.34 -11.73 7.19
CA PRO A 520 -3.47 -12.52 5.98
C PRO A 520 -4.34 -13.74 6.23
N ALA A 521 -5.35 -13.97 5.39
CA ALA A 521 -6.12 -15.20 5.49
C ALA A 521 -5.21 -16.41 5.19
N PRO A 522 -5.40 -17.56 5.85
CA PRO A 522 -4.70 -18.78 5.49
C PRO A 522 -4.90 -19.04 4.00
N SER A 523 -3.84 -18.91 3.22
CA SER A 523 -3.92 -19.07 1.76
C SER A 523 -3.79 -20.54 1.40
N ALA A 524 -4.75 -21.03 0.63
CA ALA A 524 -4.59 -22.29 -0.10
C ALA A 524 -3.67 -22.14 -1.33
N ALA A 525 -3.26 -20.91 -1.69
CA ALA A 525 -2.36 -20.66 -2.80
C ALA A 525 -0.91 -20.98 -2.40
N PRO A 526 -0.17 -21.69 -3.24
CA PRO A 526 1.22 -22.04 -2.94
C PRO A 526 2.06 -20.75 -2.80
N ARG A 527 3.01 -20.75 -1.85
CA ARG A 527 4.06 -19.72 -1.72
C ARG A 527 4.96 -19.64 -2.96
N SER A 528 4.83 -20.59 -3.87
CA SER A 528 5.62 -20.77 -5.08
C SER A 528 5.09 -19.93 -6.25
N ALA A 529 6.00 -19.42 -7.07
CA ALA A 529 5.72 -18.95 -8.42
C ALA A 529 5.98 -20.07 -9.44
N THR A 530 5.39 -19.93 -10.62
CA THR A 530 5.67 -20.84 -11.75
C THR A 530 6.74 -20.22 -12.64
N ILE A 531 7.80 -20.95 -12.87
CA ILE A 531 8.79 -20.64 -13.90
C ILE A 531 8.45 -21.42 -15.16
N VAL A 532 8.38 -20.75 -16.27
CA VAL A 532 8.20 -21.35 -17.60
C VAL A 532 9.40 -20.98 -18.46
N VAL A 533 10.15 -21.98 -18.88
CA VAL A 533 11.26 -21.79 -19.82
C VAL A 533 10.76 -22.12 -21.23
N HIS A 534 11.21 -21.35 -22.23
CA HIS A 534 10.76 -21.44 -23.62
C HIS A 534 9.23 -21.20 -23.77
N TRP A 535 8.70 -20.22 -23.04
CA TRP A 535 7.28 -19.91 -23.02
C TRP A 535 6.76 -19.27 -24.31
N ASN A 536 7.65 -18.72 -25.12
CA ASN A 536 7.37 -17.99 -26.38
C ASN A 536 7.64 -18.84 -27.63
N ARG A 537 7.80 -20.16 -27.48
CA ARG A 537 7.97 -21.12 -28.57
C ARG A 537 6.70 -21.91 -28.86
#